data_42a97e43f42d15b86b33d33a9ebf9e90
#
_entry.id   42a97e43f42d15b86b33d33a9ebf9e90
#
_cell.length_a   1.000
_cell.length_b   1.000
_cell.length_c   1.000
_cell.angle_alpha   90.00
_cell.angle_beta   90.00
_cell.angle_gamma   90.00
#
_symmetry.space_group_name_H-M   'P 1'
#
loop_
_entity.id
_entity.type
_entity.pdbx_description
1 polymer ?
#
loop_
_entity_poly.entity_id
_entity_poly.type
_entity_poly.pdbx_seq_one_letter_code
_entity_poly.pdbx_strand_id
1 'polypeptide(L)'
;MKNFKTNIVFGALLVSFLMVGLNSVKAQDENPQYNTITTGVPFLTIAPDAIGGGKGDVGAASKPDLYSQFWNPAKYAFMDQDMGIGLAYTPWLRHLVSDIGLSYLVGYKKLDDVQTVSASLNYFTLGDIIFYDDAGTETGQNSPNEFAVDVAYTRKLSDYFSGAVALRMIYSHIAPGVEGSFPGYSYASDVAFYYRNDFRANRKMQSLSAGINISNIGAKISYDKGENHNFIPTNLRLGVGYMTEIDRYNSVGFYFDANKLLVKTPNPEDPEEDYEGTSVIAGIFQSFGDAPGGLKEELQEIALSTGVEYEYNKQFTLRAGYFHEHAYKGNRKYASFGAGLKMNVFSLDFSYLVSVAQNNPLDNTLRMTLSFDFDAFSRQRR
;
A
#
# COMPACT_ATOMS: atom_id res chain seq x y z
N MET A 1 28.57 30.26 4.98
CA MET A 1 29.06 29.27 5.97
C MET A 1 27.96 28.76 6.94
N LYS A 2 26.90 29.54 7.26
CA LYS A 2 25.82 29.09 8.17
C LYS A 2 24.93 27.95 7.60
N ASN A 3 24.70 27.94 6.30
CA ASN A 3 23.78 26.93 5.66
C ASN A 3 24.42 25.54 5.44
N PHE A 4 25.76 25.45 5.47
CA PHE A 4 26.47 24.19 5.34
C PHE A 4 26.37 23.33 6.61
N LYS A 5 26.31 23.97 7.78
CA LYS A 5 26.15 23.29 9.08
C LYS A 5 24.74 22.72 9.29
N THR A 6 23.70 23.38 8.76
CA THR A 6 22.33 22.92 8.91
C THR A 6 22.06 21.64 8.07
N ASN A 7 22.65 21.54 6.88
CA ASN A 7 22.51 20.34 6.02
C ASN A 7 23.28 19.14 6.56
N ILE A 8 24.40 19.36 7.26
CA ILE A 8 25.17 18.29 7.93
C ILE A 8 24.40 17.77 9.15
N VAL A 9 23.74 18.64 9.91
CA VAL A 9 22.95 18.26 11.08
C VAL A 9 21.71 17.46 10.66
N PHE A 10 21.04 17.82 9.55
CA PHE A 10 19.90 17.05 9.03
C PHE A 10 20.33 15.68 8.47
N GLY A 11 21.45 15.62 7.75
CA GLY A 11 22.05 14.36 7.29
C GLY A 11 22.52 13.47 8.43
N ALA A 12 23.10 14.04 9.48
CA ALA A 12 23.56 13.32 10.67
C ALA A 12 22.38 12.79 11.52
N LEU A 13 21.26 13.53 11.60
CA LEU A 13 20.02 13.08 12.25
C LEU A 13 19.38 11.94 11.50
N LEU A 14 19.37 11.96 10.17
CA LEU A 14 18.84 10.85 9.34
C LEU A 14 19.72 9.59 9.47
N VAL A 15 21.04 9.73 9.49
CA VAL A 15 21.98 8.62 9.68
C VAL A 15 21.95 8.08 11.11
N SER A 16 21.74 8.92 12.11
CA SER A 16 21.62 8.48 13.51
C SER A 16 20.30 7.74 13.75
N PHE A 17 19.21 8.11 13.07
CA PHE A 17 17.94 7.37 13.13
C PHE A 17 18.05 5.99 12.47
N LEU A 18 18.81 5.87 11.38
CA LEU A 18 19.13 4.59 10.73
C LEU A 18 20.05 3.69 11.60
N MET A 19 20.94 4.27 12.39
CA MET A 19 21.88 3.52 13.25
C MET A 19 21.25 3.03 14.57
N VAL A 20 20.20 3.69 15.08
CA VAL A 20 19.50 3.27 16.31
C VAL A 20 18.70 1.97 16.09
N GLY A 21 18.31 1.64 14.84
CA GLY A 21 17.61 0.40 14.51
C GLY A 21 18.48 -0.87 14.50
N LEU A 22 19.82 -0.77 14.55
CA LEU A 22 20.73 -1.89 14.35
C LEU A 22 21.27 -2.55 15.64
N ASN A 23 20.96 -2.02 16.82
CA ASN A 23 21.53 -2.51 18.08
C ASN A 23 20.49 -2.98 19.11
N SER A 24 19.62 -3.91 18.72
CA SER A 24 18.79 -4.62 19.68
C SER A 24 18.70 -6.11 19.34
N VAL A 25 19.84 -6.79 19.40
CA VAL A 25 19.82 -8.24 19.71
C VAL A 25 19.50 -8.33 21.20
N LYS A 26 18.22 -8.24 21.55
CA LYS A 26 17.74 -8.64 22.86
C LYS A 26 17.47 -10.14 22.85
N ALA A 27 17.84 -10.81 23.95
CA ALA A 27 17.49 -12.19 24.20
C ALA A 27 16.00 -12.44 23.83
N GLN A 28 15.73 -13.51 23.12
CA GLN A 28 14.37 -13.99 22.85
C GLN A 28 13.65 -14.11 24.20
N ASP A 29 12.47 -13.49 24.29
CA ASP A 29 11.54 -13.79 25.37
C ASP A 29 11.27 -15.29 25.35
N GLU A 30 11.35 -15.96 26.49
CA GLU A 30 11.23 -17.43 26.60
C GLU A 30 9.87 -17.99 26.15
N ASN A 31 8.85 -17.09 25.92
CA ASN A 31 7.56 -17.42 25.32
C ASN A 31 7.10 -16.24 24.41
N PRO A 32 7.48 -16.20 23.13
CA PRO A 32 7.00 -15.18 22.22
C PRO A 32 5.51 -15.37 21.97
N GLN A 33 4.69 -14.45 22.45
CA GLN A 33 3.27 -14.45 22.17
C GLN A 33 3.05 -13.79 20.80
N TYR A 34 2.77 -14.62 19.79
CA TYR A 34 2.36 -14.14 18.48
C TYR A 34 0.90 -13.68 18.55
N ASN A 35 0.67 -12.38 18.35
CA ASN A 35 -0.66 -11.79 18.37
C ASN A 35 -0.85 -10.97 17.07
N THR A 36 -1.09 -11.67 15.98
CA THR A 36 -1.26 -11.07 14.66
C THR A 36 -2.71 -10.70 14.45
N ILE A 37 -2.98 -9.45 14.05
CA ILE A 37 -4.31 -9.00 13.67
C ILE A 37 -4.69 -9.69 12.35
N THR A 38 -5.76 -10.46 12.37
CA THR A 38 -6.32 -11.12 11.17
C THR A 38 -7.56 -10.37 10.69
N THR A 39 -7.71 -10.29 9.37
CA THR A 39 -8.85 -9.61 8.74
C THR A 39 -9.38 -10.45 7.59
N GLY A 40 -10.66 -10.28 7.26
CA GLY A 40 -11.17 -10.72 5.96
C GLY A 40 -10.51 -9.93 4.83
N VAL A 41 -10.53 -10.46 3.63
CA VAL A 41 -10.06 -9.84 2.37
C VAL A 41 -8.66 -9.19 2.46
N PRO A 42 -7.64 -9.90 2.94
CA PRO A 42 -6.30 -9.34 3.14
C PRO A 42 -5.62 -8.88 1.84
N PHE A 43 -6.11 -9.29 0.67
CA PHE A 43 -5.60 -8.86 -0.64
C PHE A 43 -5.66 -7.33 -0.81
N LEU A 44 -6.55 -6.63 -0.10
CA LEU A 44 -6.65 -5.17 -0.11
C LEU A 44 -5.43 -4.46 0.48
N THR A 45 -4.56 -5.18 1.20
CA THR A 45 -3.32 -4.64 1.79
C THR A 45 -2.08 -4.90 0.91
N ILE A 46 -2.22 -5.72 -0.14
CA ILE A 46 -1.11 -6.06 -1.02
C ILE A 46 -0.83 -4.89 -1.97
N ALA A 47 0.40 -4.38 -1.95
CA ALA A 47 0.85 -3.33 -2.86
C ALA A 47 0.76 -3.79 -4.32
N PRO A 48 -0.06 -3.15 -5.17
CA PRO A 48 -0.33 -3.69 -6.51
C PRO A 48 0.69 -3.26 -7.56
N ASP A 49 1.43 -2.17 -7.33
CA ASP A 49 2.24 -1.52 -8.36
C ASP A 49 3.75 -1.56 -8.06
N ALA A 50 4.55 -1.44 -9.12
CA ALA A 50 6.01 -1.45 -9.04
C ALA A 50 6.60 -0.11 -8.55
N ILE A 51 5.85 1.00 -8.62
CA ILE A 51 6.34 2.33 -8.24
C ILE A 51 6.41 2.45 -6.71
N GLY A 52 5.31 2.17 -6.03
CA GLY A 52 5.25 2.10 -4.56
C GLY A 52 6.05 0.92 -4.02
N GLY A 53 5.86 -0.26 -4.66
CA GLY A 53 6.55 -1.48 -4.27
C GLY A 53 8.06 -1.40 -4.35
N GLY A 54 8.62 -0.71 -5.34
CA GLY A 54 10.06 -0.48 -5.46
C GLY A 54 10.66 0.46 -4.41
N LYS A 55 9.81 1.14 -3.63
CA LYS A 55 10.18 2.06 -2.54
C LYS A 55 9.87 1.50 -1.15
N GLY A 56 9.72 0.17 -1.00
CA GLY A 56 9.40 -0.44 0.28
C GLY A 56 7.92 -0.27 0.67
N ASP A 57 7.02 -0.27 -0.31
CA ASP A 57 5.58 -0.05 -0.13
C ASP A 57 5.25 1.33 0.49
N VAL A 58 5.98 2.37 0.02
CA VAL A 58 5.73 3.78 0.35
C VAL A 58 4.86 4.44 -0.71
N GLY A 59 3.81 5.14 -0.28
CA GLY A 59 2.90 5.78 -1.22
C GLY A 59 2.05 6.93 -0.69
N ALA A 60 1.89 7.10 0.63
CA ALA A 60 0.99 8.11 1.20
C ALA A 60 1.37 9.54 0.83
N ALA A 61 2.67 9.84 0.82
CA ALA A 61 3.21 11.15 0.52
C ALA A 61 4.21 11.16 -0.64
N SER A 62 4.34 10.08 -1.39
CA SER A 62 5.18 10.04 -2.59
C SER A 62 4.67 11.00 -3.67
N LYS A 63 5.55 11.31 -4.64
CA LYS A 63 5.17 12.08 -5.83
C LYS A 63 3.86 11.52 -6.43
N PRO A 64 2.90 12.38 -6.83
CA PRO A 64 1.68 11.93 -7.51
C PRO A 64 1.99 11.10 -8.75
N ASP A 65 1.31 9.97 -8.86
CA ASP A 65 1.43 9.04 -9.97
C ASP A 65 0.06 8.40 -10.28
N LEU A 66 0.00 7.61 -11.33
CA LEU A 66 -1.22 6.96 -11.79
C LEU A 66 -1.81 5.96 -10.77
N TYR A 67 -0.96 5.36 -9.93
CA TYR A 67 -1.34 4.36 -8.91
C TYR A 67 -1.71 4.99 -7.55
N SER A 68 -1.83 6.31 -7.50
CA SER A 68 -2.23 7.06 -6.30
C SER A 68 -3.56 6.63 -5.71
N GLN A 69 -4.45 6.01 -6.51
CA GLN A 69 -5.73 5.46 -6.05
C GLN A 69 -5.58 4.51 -4.86
N PHE A 70 -4.61 3.62 -4.92
CA PHE A 70 -4.34 2.64 -3.85
C PHE A 70 -3.67 3.29 -2.62
N TRP A 71 -2.74 4.21 -2.86
CA TRP A 71 -1.89 4.76 -1.80
C TRP A 71 -2.49 5.95 -1.08
N ASN A 72 -2.95 6.94 -1.83
CA ASN A 72 -3.59 8.17 -1.37
C ASN A 72 -4.24 8.88 -2.56
N PRO A 73 -5.54 8.75 -2.78
CA PRO A 73 -6.21 9.33 -3.93
C PRO A 73 -6.19 10.87 -3.95
N ALA A 74 -5.98 11.54 -2.80
CA ALA A 74 -5.87 13.00 -2.78
C ALA A 74 -4.67 13.54 -3.59
N LYS A 75 -3.67 12.73 -3.90
CA LYS A 75 -2.53 13.07 -4.75
C LYS A 75 -2.95 13.44 -6.19
N TYR A 76 -4.07 12.92 -6.69
CA TYR A 76 -4.52 13.20 -8.05
C TYR A 76 -4.77 14.69 -8.34
N ALA A 77 -5.07 15.50 -7.33
CA ALA A 77 -5.19 16.96 -7.48
C ALA A 77 -3.90 17.65 -7.96
N PHE A 78 -2.75 16.98 -7.81
CA PHE A 78 -1.41 17.49 -8.16
C PHE A 78 -0.77 16.72 -9.32
N MET A 79 -1.55 15.96 -10.09
CA MET A 79 -1.07 15.36 -11.34
C MET A 79 -0.79 16.43 -12.38
N ASP A 80 0.25 16.25 -13.17
CA ASP A 80 0.60 17.17 -14.26
C ASP A 80 -0.26 16.93 -15.51
N GLN A 81 -0.71 15.68 -15.71
CA GLN A 81 -1.52 15.25 -16.84
C GLN A 81 -3.02 15.30 -16.53
N ASP A 82 -3.86 15.44 -17.57
CA ASP A 82 -5.31 15.54 -17.39
C ASP A 82 -5.97 14.17 -17.27
N MET A 83 -5.41 13.13 -17.89
CA MET A 83 -5.95 11.77 -17.81
C MET A 83 -4.88 10.71 -18.06
N GLY A 84 -5.08 9.55 -17.47
CA GLY A 84 -4.22 8.39 -17.67
C GLY A 84 -4.91 7.08 -17.30
N ILE A 85 -4.37 5.98 -17.81
CA ILE A 85 -4.78 4.61 -17.47
C ILE A 85 -3.54 3.77 -17.23
N GLY A 86 -3.61 2.85 -16.29
CA GLY A 86 -2.51 1.97 -15.94
C GLY A 86 -2.94 0.56 -15.58
N LEU A 87 -2.06 -0.37 -15.85
CA LEU A 87 -2.18 -1.77 -15.50
C LEU A 87 -0.96 -2.20 -14.71
N ALA A 88 -1.17 -2.86 -13.60
CA ALA A 88 -0.11 -3.52 -12.86
C ALA A 88 -0.44 -5.01 -12.68
N TYR A 89 0.60 -5.82 -12.65
CA TYR A 89 0.52 -7.25 -12.40
C TYR A 89 1.62 -7.68 -11.44
N THR A 90 1.21 -8.43 -10.42
CA THR A 90 2.10 -8.99 -9.40
C THR A 90 1.81 -10.49 -9.28
N PRO A 91 2.66 -11.37 -9.82
CA PRO A 91 2.64 -12.80 -9.46
C PRO A 91 2.88 -12.90 -7.95
N TRP A 92 1.92 -13.48 -7.23
CA TRP A 92 1.96 -13.55 -5.78
C TRP A 92 2.33 -14.94 -5.32
N LEU A 93 3.21 -15.07 -4.31
CA LEU A 93 3.64 -16.35 -3.75
C LEU A 93 4.13 -17.38 -4.79
N ARG A 94 4.74 -16.93 -5.89
CA ARG A 94 5.08 -17.74 -7.06
C ARG A 94 5.95 -18.98 -6.74
N HIS A 95 6.70 -18.94 -5.65
CA HIS A 95 7.51 -20.08 -5.20
C HIS A 95 6.67 -21.18 -4.54
N LEU A 96 5.47 -20.88 -4.07
CA LEU A 96 4.56 -21.85 -3.46
C LEU A 96 3.53 -22.35 -4.48
N VAL A 97 2.92 -21.41 -5.22
CA VAL A 97 1.83 -21.68 -6.18
C VAL A 97 2.02 -20.77 -7.39
N SER A 98 1.99 -21.34 -8.60
CA SER A 98 2.38 -20.61 -9.82
C SER A 98 1.29 -19.73 -10.43
N ASP A 99 0.02 -19.91 -10.02
CA ASP A 99 -1.18 -19.30 -10.60
C ASP A 99 -1.87 -18.30 -9.69
N ILE A 100 -1.27 -17.97 -8.52
CA ILE A 100 -1.73 -16.87 -7.67
C ILE A 100 -1.19 -15.55 -8.23
N GLY A 101 -2.08 -14.56 -8.37
CA GLY A 101 -1.68 -13.26 -8.91
C GLY A 101 -2.64 -12.13 -8.58
N LEU A 102 -2.08 -10.94 -8.51
CA LEU A 102 -2.79 -9.69 -8.33
C LEU A 102 -2.70 -8.86 -9.60
N SER A 103 -3.86 -8.49 -10.15
CA SER A 103 -3.99 -7.58 -11.29
C SER A 103 -4.65 -6.29 -10.84
N TYR A 104 -4.11 -5.15 -11.22
CA TYR A 104 -4.63 -3.85 -10.82
C TYR A 104 -4.76 -2.95 -12.04
N LEU A 105 -5.99 -2.56 -12.35
CA LEU A 105 -6.33 -1.60 -13.40
C LEU A 105 -6.74 -0.29 -12.73
N VAL A 106 -6.21 0.83 -13.20
CA VAL A 106 -6.53 2.14 -12.64
C VAL A 106 -6.59 3.21 -13.73
N GLY A 107 -7.47 4.17 -13.54
CA GLY A 107 -7.55 5.35 -14.40
C GLY A 107 -8.03 6.58 -13.64
N TYR A 108 -7.62 7.74 -14.12
CA TYR A 108 -8.12 9.02 -13.60
C TYR A 108 -8.36 10.00 -14.73
N LYS A 109 -9.22 10.98 -14.45
CA LYS A 109 -9.48 12.12 -15.33
C LYS A 109 -9.72 13.37 -14.48
N LYS A 110 -8.98 14.45 -14.78
CA LYS A 110 -9.31 15.78 -14.28
C LYS A 110 -10.59 16.27 -14.95
N LEU A 111 -11.51 16.75 -14.16
CA LEU A 111 -12.73 17.40 -14.61
C LEU A 111 -12.47 18.88 -14.87
N ASP A 112 -11.63 19.48 -14.04
CA ASP A 112 -11.11 20.84 -14.13
C ASP A 112 -9.78 20.95 -13.34
N ASP A 113 -9.29 22.19 -13.14
CA ASP A 113 -8.01 22.45 -12.43
C ASP A 113 -8.01 22.07 -10.94
N VAL A 114 -9.19 21.83 -10.36
CA VAL A 114 -9.35 21.57 -8.92
C VAL A 114 -10.04 20.25 -8.62
N GLN A 115 -10.64 19.58 -9.60
CA GLN A 115 -11.44 18.36 -9.43
C GLN A 115 -10.92 17.22 -10.29
N THR A 116 -10.78 16.05 -9.70
CA THR A 116 -10.38 14.82 -10.39
C THR A 116 -11.27 13.67 -9.97
N VAL A 117 -11.65 12.82 -10.90
CA VAL A 117 -12.28 11.53 -10.65
C VAL A 117 -11.32 10.43 -11.05
N SER A 118 -11.37 9.33 -10.30
CA SER A 118 -10.54 8.15 -10.58
C SER A 118 -11.30 6.88 -10.25
N ALA A 119 -10.90 5.79 -10.87
CA ALA A 119 -11.48 4.47 -10.61
C ALA A 119 -10.40 3.41 -10.71
N SER A 120 -10.58 2.31 -9.99
CA SER A 120 -9.70 1.15 -10.09
C SER A 120 -10.46 -0.17 -9.94
N LEU A 121 -9.86 -1.23 -10.46
CA LEU A 121 -10.23 -2.62 -10.25
C LEU A 121 -8.99 -3.34 -9.74
N ASN A 122 -9.10 -3.89 -8.55
CA ASN A 122 -8.13 -4.78 -7.94
C ASN A 122 -8.66 -6.21 -8.00
N TYR A 123 -8.02 -7.10 -8.75
CA TYR A 123 -8.44 -8.49 -8.94
C TYR A 123 -7.34 -9.43 -8.45
N PHE A 124 -7.70 -10.31 -7.53
CA PHE A 124 -6.81 -11.29 -6.93
C PHE A 124 -7.31 -12.70 -7.21
N THR A 125 -6.51 -13.51 -7.88
CA THR A 125 -6.77 -14.94 -8.07
C THR A 125 -5.92 -15.75 -7.11
N LEU A 126 -6.52 -16.75 -6.48
CA LEU A 126 -5.82 -17.68 -5.58
C LEU A 126 -5.41 -18.99 -6.30
N GLY A 127 -5.53 -18.99 -7.64
CA GLY A 127 -5.21 -20.17 -8.43
C GLY A 127 -6.35 -21.19 -8.47
N ASP A 128 -6.06 -22.34 -9.07
CA ASP A 128 -7.01 -23.43 -9.23
C ASP A 128 -6.81 -24.48 -8.13
N ILE A 129 -7.91 -24.85 -7.46
CA ILE A 129 -7.93 -25.91 -6.44
C ILE A 129 -8.63 -27.13 -7.06
N ILE A 130 -7.90 -28.24 -7.18
CA ILE A 130 -8.41 -29.50 -7.68
C ILE A 130 -8.80 -30.37 -6.48
N PHE A 131 -10.04 -30.85 -6.48
CA PHE A 131 -10.56 -31.76 -5.46
C PHE A 131 -10.41 -33.20 -5.92
N TYR A 132 -10.01 -34.07 -5.00
CA TYR A 132 -9.88 -35.51 -5.21
C TYR A 132 -10.74 -36.26 -4.19
N ASP A 133 -11.30 -37.40 -4.61
CA ASP A 133 -11.92 -38.34 -3.69
C ASP A 133 -10.90 -39.22 -2.95
N ASP A 134 -11.36 -40.05 -2.04
CA ASP A 134 -10.51 -40.96 -1.25
C ASP A 134 -9.79 -42.00 -2.14
N ALA A 135 -10.22 -42.21 -3.36
CA ALA A 135 -9.62 -43.09 -4.37
C ALA A 135 -8.55 -42.34 -5.22
N GLY A 136 -8.37 -41.03 -5.03
CA GLY A 136 -7.48 -40.20 -5.80
C GLY A 136 -8.03 -39.78 -7.17
N THR A 137 -9.35 -39.89 -7.38
CA THR A 137 -10.00 -39.46 -8.61
C THR A 137 -10.38 -37.99 -8.50
N GLU A 138 -10.09 -37.20 -9.54
CA GLU A 138 -10.49 -35.78 -9.59
C GLU A 138 -12.02 -35.68 -9.58
N THR A 139 -12.56 -34.96 -8.60
CA THR A 139 -14.00 -34.76 -8.39
C THR A 139 -14.49 -33.37 -8.80
N GLY A 140 -13.55 -32.44 -9.02
CA GLY A 140 -13.88 -31.08 -9.47
C GLY A 140 -12.70 -30.12 -9.34
N GLN A 141 -12.87 -28.97 -9.97
CA GLN A 141 -11.93 -27.85 -9.92
C GLN A 141 -12.67 -26.57 -9.57
N ASN A 142 -12.10 -25.77 -8.69
CA ASN A 142 -12.63 -24.45 -8.33
C ASN A 142 -11.51 -23.40 -8.35
N SER A 143 -11.88 -22.17 -8.73
CA SER A 143 -10.94 -21.05 -8.87
C SER A 143 -11.33 -19.93 -7.90
N PRO A 144 -10.85 -19.95 -6.64
CA PRO A 144 -11.12 -18.90 -5.68
C PRO A 144 -10.61 -17.55 -6.19
N ASN A 145 -11.40 -16.51 -5.98
CA ASN A 145 -11.01 -15.17 -6.40
C ASN A 145 -11.63 -14.10 -5.51
N GLU A 146 -10.97 -12.94 -5.51
CA GLU A 146 -11.39 -11.75 -4.80
C GLU A 146 -11.24 -10.55 -5.73
N PHE A 147 -12.12 -9.57 -5.63
CA PHE A 147 -11.91 -8.31 -6.31
C PHE A 147 -12.52 -7.13 -5.56
N ALA A 148 -11.97 -5.95 -5.82
CA ALA A 148 -12.51 -4.68 -5.36
C ALA A 148 -12.58 -3.67 -6.51
N VAL A 149 -13.70 -2.94 -6.56
CA VAL A 149 -13.90 -1.83 -7.50
C VAL A 149 -14.00 -0.55 -6.70
N ASP A 150 -13.18 0.42 -7.05
CA ASP A 150 -13.12 1.72 -6.38
C ASP A 150 -13.47 2.85 -7.34
N VAL A 151 -14.17 3.85 -6.81
CA VAL A 151 -14.33 5.15 -7.47
C VAL A 151 -13.98 6.24 -6.45
N ALA A 152 -13.13 7.18 -6.83
CA ALA A 152 -12.75 8.29 -5.97
C ALA A 152 -13.03 9.65 -6.61
N TYR A 153 -13.38 10.60 -5.74
CA TYR A 153 -13.46 12.01 -6.05
C TYR A 153 -12.40 12.75 -5.25
N THR A 154 -11.56 13.50 -5.96
CA THR A 154 -10.48 14.29 -5.37
C THR A 154 -10.71 15.76 -5.64
N ARG A 155 -10.47 16.62 -4.63
CA ARG A 155 -10.57 18.06 -4.78
C ARG A 155 -9.35 18.77 -4.21
N LYS A 156 -8.78 19.68 -5.00
CA LYS A 156 -7.78 20.65 -4.55
C LYS A 156 -8.48 21.70 -3.69
N LEU A 157 -8.11 21.78 -2.42
CA LEU A 157 -8.73 22.67 -1.42
C LEU A 157 -7.98 23.99 -1.30
N SER A 158 -6.66 23.96 -1.59
CA SER A 158 -5.80 25.14 -1.71
C SER A 158 -4.64 24.83 -2.66
N ASP A 159 -3.75 25.78 -2.89
CA ASP A 159 -2.56 25.57 -3.74
C ASP A 159 -1.63 24.46 -3.21
N TYR A 160 -1.71 24.16 -1.92
CA TYR A 160 -0.85 23.20 -1.26
C TYR A 160 -1.57 21.97 -0.70
N PHE A 161 -2.91 21.97 -0.71
CA PHE A 161 -3.69 20.98 0.03
C PHE A 161 -4.85 20.43 -0.78
N SER A 162 -5.05 19.13 -0.72
CA SER A 162 -6.17 18.43 -1.34
C SER A 162 -6.77 17.39 -0.42
N GLY A 163 -8.01 17.00 -0.71
CA GLY A 163 -8.73 15.93 -0.04
C GLY A 163 -9.40 15.03 -1.08
N ALA A 164 -9.63 13.79 -0.70
CA ALA A 164 -10.34 12.81 -1.51
C ALA A 164 -11.22 11.89 -0.66
N VAL A 165 -12.29 11.42 -1.28
CA VAL A 165 -13.13 10.34 -0.75
C VAL A 165 -13.24 9.28 -1.84
N ALA A 166 -13.06 8.02 -1.48
CA ALA A 166 -13.32 6.88 -2.36
C ALA A 166 -14.44 6.01 -1.81
N LEU A 167 -15.18 5.37 -2.70
CA LEU A 167 -16.16 4.33 -2.40
C LEU A 167 -15.67 3.04 -3.03
N ARG A 168 -15.78 1.95 -2.28
CA ARG A 168 -15.28 0.62 -2.65
C ARG A 168 -16.36 -0.43 -2.49
N MET A 169 -16.53 -1.27 -3.50
CA MET A 169 -17.26 -2.52 -3.44
C MET A 169 -16.24 -3.67 -3.42
N ILE A 170 -16.44 -4.62 -2.52
CA ILE A 170 -15.55 -5.77 -2.30
C ILE A 170 -16.35 -7.05 -2.50
N TYR A 171 -15.78 -7.97 -3.25
CA TYR A 171 -16.24 -9.34 -3.44
C TYR A 171 -15.13 -10.31 -3.09
N SER A 172 -15.45 -11.36 -2.36
CA SER A 172 -14.49 -12.41 -2.02
C SER A 172 -15.19 -13.77 -1.99
N HIS A 173 -14.62 -14.74 -2.70
CA HIS A 173 -15.06 -16.14 -2.67
C HIS A 173 -13.82 -17.03 -2.56
N ILE A 174 -13.40 -17.27 -1.32
CA ILE A 174 -12.13 -17.95 -1.01
C ILE A 174 -12.23 -19.48 -0.99
N ALA A 175 -13.44 -20.04 -0.82
CA ALA A 175 -13.65 -21.48 -0.75
C ALA A 175 -14.86 -21.92 -1.58
N PRO A 176 -14.86 -21.70 -2.92
CA PRO A 176 -15.92 -22.15 -3.78
C PRO A 176 -16.00 -23.69 -3.77
N GLY A 177 -17.25 -24.24 -3.76
CA GLY A 177 -17.48 -25.68 -3.73
C GLY A 177 -17.34 -26.36 -2.37
N VAL A 178 -16.95 -25.65 -1.33
CA VAL A 178 -16.98 -26.15 0.05
C VAL A 178 -18.38 -25.94 0.63
N GLU A 179 -18.96 -26.99 1.20
CA GLU A 179 -20.28 -26.92 1.84
C GLU A 179 -20.27 -25.91 2.99
N GLY A 180 -21.28 -25.05 3.02
CA GLY A 180 -21.36 -23.96 4.01
C GLY A 180 -20.57 -22.71 3.68
N SER A 181 -19.74 -22.70 2.64
CA SER A 181 -19.01 -21.51 2.18
C SER A 181 -19.79 -20.75 1.11
N PHE A 182 -19.92 -19.44 1.29
CA PHE A 182 -20.63 -18.52 0.39
C PHE A 182 -19.73 -17.35 0.01
N PRO A 183 -19.99 -16.71 -1.16
CA PRO A 183 -19.30 -15.48 -1.49
C PRO A 183 -19.65 -14.37 -0.50
N GLY A 184 -18.60 -13.70 0.00
CA GLY A 184 -18.73 -12.53 0.86
C GLY A 184 -18.78 -11.25 0.04
N TYR A 185 -19.56 -10.28 0.51
CA TYR A 185 -19.64 -8.92 -0.04
C TYR A 185 -19.43 -7.91 1.07
N SER A 186 -18.71 -6.83 0.76
CA SER A 186 -18.59 -5.71 1.67
C SER A 186 -18.49 -4.40 0.89
N TYR A 187 -18.80 -3.30 1.57
CA TYR A 187 -18.69 -1.94 1.06
C TYR A 187 -17.83 -1.12 2.02
N ALA A 188 -16.95 -0.32 1.47
CA ALA A 188 -16.04 0.51 2.23
C ALA A 188 -15.90 1.91 1.62
N SER A 189 -15.36 2.82 2.40
CA SER A 189 -14.94 4.14 1.96
C SER A 189 -13.53 4.44 2.41
N ASP A 190 -12.83 5.27 1.63
CA ASP A 190 -11.54 5.81 2.01
C ASP A 190 -11.65 7.33 2.17
N VAL A 191 -10.89 7.89 3.11
CA VAL A 191 -10.75 9.34 3.31
C VAL A 191 -9.27 9.67 3.28
N ALA A 192 -8.89 10.58 2.39
CA ALA A 192 -7.51 10.91 2.16
C ALA A 192 -7.27 12.41 2.10
N PHE A 193 -6.09 12.81 2.57
CA PHE A 193 -5.60 14.17 2.48
C PHE A 193 -4.14 14.17 2.02
N TYR A 194 -3.78 15.20 1.25
CA TYR A 194 -2.42 15.34 0.76
C TYR A 194 -2.01 16.81 0.76
N TYR A 195 -0.82 17.05 1.28
CA TYR A 195 -0.13 18.35 1.27
C TYR A 195 1.09 18.27 0.38
N ARG A 196 1.29 19.29 -0.47
CA ARG A 196 2.49 19.45 -1.27
C ARG A 196 2.86 20.92 -1.38
N ASN A 197 4.11 21.22 -1.10
CA ASN A 197 4.68 22.54 -1.28
C ASN A 197 5.97 22.42 -2.10
N ASP A 198 5.91 22.99 -3.31
CA ASP A 198 7.06 23.09 -4.21
C ASP A 198 7.68 24.48 -4.05
N PHE A 199 8.94 24.53 -3.70
CA PHE A 199 9.65 25.76 -3.45
C PHE A 199 11.08 25.73 -4.00
N ARG A 200 11.65 26.91 -4.22
CA ARG A 200 13.03 27.05 -4.70
C ARG A 200 13.96 27.45 -3.57
N ALA A 201 14.96 26.61 -3.26
CA ALA A 201 16.01 26.92 -2.33
C ALA A 201 17.37 26.60 -2.98
N ASN A 202 18.37 27.47 -2.78
CA ASN A 202 19.71 27.31 -3.37
C ASN A 202 19.71 27.10 -4.90
N ARG A 203 18.80 27.79 -5.61
CA ARG A 203 18.59 27.68 -7.06
C ARG A 203 18.08 26.32 -7.57
N LYS A 204 17.68 25.40 -6.66
CA LYS A 204 17.16 24.08 -6.94
C LYS A 204 15.68 24.03 -6.58
N MET A 205 14.89 23.32 -7.36
CA MET A 205 13.51 23.01 -6.98
C MET A 205 13.53 21.95 -5.88
N GLN A 206 12.68 22.14 -4.90
CA GLN A 206 12.46 21.21 -3.78
C GLN A 206 10.96 21.05 -3.58
N SER A 207 10.57 19.88 -3.11
CA SER A 207 9.19 19.57 -2.79
C SER A 207 9.12 18.91 -1.42
N LEU A 208 8.28 19.44 -0.56
CA LEU A 208 7.89 18.82 0.70
C LEU A 208 6.46 18.32 0.59
N SER A 209 6.21 17.08 0.97
CA SER A 209 4.89 16.48 0.94
C SER A 209 4.56 15.77 2.24
N ALA A 210 3.27 15.72 2.55
CA ALA A 210 2.71 14.93 3.64
C ALA A 210 1.37 14.32 3.18
N GLY A 211 1.04 13.14 3.66
CA GLY A 211 -0.18 12.45 3.28
C GLY A 211 -0.78 11.67 4.43
N ILE A 212 -2.11 11.64 4.44
CA ILE A 212 -2.91 10.80 5.33
C ILE A 212 -3.91 10.06 4.46
N ASN A 213 -4.04 8.77 4.66
CA ASN A 213 -5.10 7.96 4.05
C ASN A 213 -5.64 6.98 5.09
N ILE A 214 -6.94 7.03 5.33
CA ILE A 214 -7.65 5.99 6.08
C ILE A 214 -8.46 5.22 5.04
N SER A 215 -8.04 4.02 4.75
CA SER A 215 -8.64 3.17 3.73
C SER A 215 -9.47 2.04 4.35
N ASN A 216 -10.44 1.52 3.58
CA ASN A 216 -11.30 0.41 3.94
C ASN A 216 -12.14 0.65 5.20
N ILE A 217 -12.65 1.86 5.42
CA ILE A 217 -13.66 2.14 6.46
C ILE A 217 -14.97 1.51 5.97
N GLY A 218 -15.32 0.30 6.43
CA GLY A 218 -16.43 -0.40 5.84
C GLY A 218 -17.01 -1.52 6.69
N ALA A 219 -18.07 -2.15 6.18
CA ALA A 219 -18.75 -3.25 6.85
C ALA A 219 -17.86 -4.48 6.98
N LYS A 220 -18.08 -5.27 8.02
CA LYS A 220 -17.49 -6.60 8.15
C LYS A 220 -17.95 -7.50 7.00
N ILE A 221 -17.16 -8.50 6.65
CA ILE A 221 -17.47 -9.50 5.63
C ILE A 221 -17.78 -10.85 6.27
N SER A 222 -18.71 -11.60 5.69
CA SER A 222 -19.09 -12.95 6.14
C SER A 222 -19.07 -13.92 4.95
N TYR A 223 -18.69 -15.17 5.21
CA TYR A 223 -18.62 -16.27 4.25
C TYR A 223 -19.58 -17.42 4.57
N ASP A 224 -20.41 -17.29 5.59
CA ASP A 224 -21.30 -18.33 6.15
C ASP A 224 -22.75 -17.85 6.37
N LYS A 225 -23.26 -17.00 5.47
CA LYS A 225 -24.57 -16.38 5.53
C LYS A 225 -24.81 -15.44 6.71
N GLY A 226 -23.74 -14.94 7.33
CA GLY A 226 -23.82 -13.97 8.40
C GLY A 226 -23.76 -14.58 9.80
N GLU A 227 -23.30 -15.81 9.94
CA GLU A 227 -23.03 -16.42 11.25
C GLU A 227 -21.76 -15.83 11.87
N ASN A 228 -20.69 -15.67 11.06
CA ASN A 228 -19.42 -15.07 11.51
C ASN A 228 -19.09 -13.84 10.67
N HIS A 229 -18.62 -12.78 11.32
CA HIS A 229 -18.30 -11.51 10.70
C HIS A 229 -16.85 -11.10 10.94
N ASN A 230 -16.06 -11.02 9.88
CA ASN A 230 -14.66 -10.61 9.94
C ASN A 230 -14.50 -9.13 9.61
N PHE A 231 -13.69 -8.39 10.36
CA PHE A 231 -13.30 -7.05 9.98
C PHE A 231 -12.56 -7.06 8.65
N ILE A 232 -12.84 -6.09 7.79
CA ILE A 232 -11.99 -5.80 6.64
C ILE A 232 -10.78 -4.96 7.09
N PRO A 233 -9.65 -4.95 6.35
CA PRO A 233 -8.41 -4.31 6.80
C PRO A 233 -8.49 -2.79 6.70
N THR A 234 -9.24 -2.15 7.62
CA THR A 234 -9.21 -0.70 7.77
C THR A 234 -7.81 -0.28 8.16
N ASN A 235 -7.19 0.60 7.38
CA ASN A 235 -5.79 0.95 7.57
C ASN A 235 -5.57 2.46 7.58
N LEU A 236 -4.88 2.96 8.60
CA LEU A 236 -4.34 4.31 8.66
C LEU A 236 -2.93 4.30 8.07
N ARG A 237 -2.72 5.13 7.06
CA ARG A 237 -1.41 5.38 6.46
C ARG A 237 -1.04 6.84 6.61
N LEU A 238 0.08 7.11 7.24
CA LEU A 238 0.66 8.45 7.40
C LEU A 238 1.99 8.48 6.66
N GLY A 239 2.23 9.52 5.88
CA GLY A 239 3.47 9.62 5.14
C GLY A 239 4.04 11.02 5.07
N VAL A 240 5.35 11.09 4.86
CA VAL A 240 6.08 12.32 4.56
C VAL A 240 7.04 12.06 3.40
N GLY A 241 7.27 13.09 2.59
CA GLY A 241 8.16 13.02 1.45
C GLY A 241 8.95 14.31 1.27
N TYR A 242 10.19 14.18 0.84
CA TYR A 242 11.05 15.29 0.47
C TYR A 242 11.76 14.96 -0.82
N MET A 243 11.63 15.81 -1.83
CA MET A 243 12.31 15.68 -3.12
C MET A 243 13.15 16.93 -3.38
N THR A 244 14.33 16.77 -3.96
CA THR A 244 15.20 17.88 -4.35
C THR A 244 15.88 17.60 -5.68
N GLU A 245 15.99 18.63 -6.52
CA GLU A 245 16.88 18.61 -7.67
C GLU A 245 18.33 18.62 -7.21
N ILE A 246 19.15 17.72 -7.72
CA ILE A 246 20.60 17.72 -7.57
C ILE A 246 21.20 18.70 -8.59
N ASP A 247 20.73 18.57 -9.84
CA ASP A 247 21.05 19.46 -10.97
C ASP A 247 19.89 19.47 -11.97
N ARG A 248 20.10 20.00 -13.17
CA ARG A 248 19.07 20.13 -14.23
C ARG A 248 18.44 18.81 -14.66
N TYR A 249 19.18 17.70 -14.56
CA TYR A 249 18.78 16.39 -15.05
C TYR A 249 18.49 15.41 -13.92
N ASN A 250 19.02 15.65 -12.74
CA ASN A 250 19.05 14.70 -11.63
C ASN A 250 18.21 15.20 -10.45
N SER A 251 17.30 14.36 -9.97
CA SER A 251 16.56 14.59 -8.73
C SER A 251 16.57 13.36 -7.83
N VAL A 252 16.42 13.59 -6.53
CA VAL A 252 16.31 12.53 -5.53
C VAL A 252 15.16 12.83 -4.59
N GLY A 253 14.38 11.80 -4.28
CA GLY A 253 13.29 11.84 -3.33
C GLY A 253 13.52 10.86 -2.19
N PHE A 254 13.12 11.24 -0.99
CA PHE A 254 13.12 10.44 0.23
C PHE A 254 11.71 10.40 0.79
N TYR A 255 11.23 9.21 1.14
CA TYR A 255 9.87 9.00 1.57
C TYR A 255 9.83 8.09 2.78
N PHE A 256 8.87 8.31 3.65
CA PHE A 256 8.64 7.52 4.83
C PHE A 256 7.13 7.41 5.07
N ASP A 257 6.63 6.19 5.28
CA ASP A 257 5.25 5.91 5.65
C ASP A 257 5.20 5.09 6.95
N ALA A 258 4.19 5.35 7.77
CA ALA A 258 3.79 4.55 8.90
C ALA A 258 2.35 4.05 8.66
N ASN A 259 2.14 2.75 8.83
CA ASN A 259 0.86 2.09 8.62
C ASN A 259 0.41 1.40 9.91
N LYS A 260 -0.86 1.55 10.25
CA LYS A 260 -1.51 0.83 11.35
C LYS A 260 -2.86 0.31 10.92
N LEU A 261 -3.13 -0.97 11.15
CA LEU A 261 -4.48 -1.50 11.02
C LEU A 261 -5.36 -0.92 12.13
N LEU A 262 -6.48 -0.33 11.74
CA LEU A 262 -7.50 0.19 12.64
C LEU A 262 -8.58 -0.85 12.89
N VAL A 263 -8.13 -2.02 13.32
CA VAL A 263 -8.94 -3.19 13.63
C VAL A 263 -8.58 -3.62 15.05
N LYS A 264 -9.58 -4.02 15.82
CA LYS A 264 -9.38 -4.47 17.19
C LYS A 264 -8.33 -5.57 17.26
N THR A 265 -7.39 -5.45 18.20
CA THR A 265 -6.37 -6.47 18.42
C THR A 265 -7.00 -7.70 19.09
N PRO A 266 -6.78 -8.93 18.59
CA PRO A 266 -7.31 -10.14 19.20
C PRO A 266 -6.85 -10.28 20.65
N ASN A 267 -7.75 -10.71 21.52
CA ASN A 267 -7.41 -11.11 22.88
C ASN A 267 -7.07 -12.61 22.88
N PRO A 268 -5.81 -13.02 23.18
CA PRO A 268 -5.44 -14.43 23.20
C PRO A 268 -6.20 -15.27 24.24
N GLU A 269 -6.77 -14.64 25.29
CA GLU A 269 -7.52 -15.33 26.33
C GLU A 269 -8.99 -15.57 25.94
N ASP A 270 -9.54 -14.74 25.05
CA ASP A 270 -10.90 -14.87 24.50
C ASP A 270 -10.99 -14.34 23.07
N PRO A 271 -10.54 -15.12 22.08
CA PRO A 271 -10.53 -14.69 20.68
C PRO A 271 -11.93 -14.51 20.06
N GLU A 272 -12.96 -15.20 20.57
CA GLU A 272 -14.29 -15.22 19.97
C GLU A 272 -15.13 -14.00 20.37
N GLU A 273 -15.03 -13.54 21.62
CA GLU A 273 -15.81 -12.40 22.12
C GLU A 273 -15.49 -11.08 21.39
N ASP A 274 -14.26 -10.95 20.86
CA ASP A 274 -13.77 -9.71 20.28
C ASP A 274 -14.32 -9.37 18.89
N TYR A 275 -14.81 -10.35 18.13
CA TYR A 275 -15.24 -10.13 16.74
C TYR A 275 -16.75 -9.93 16.59
N GLU A 276 -17.59 -10.56 17.39
CA GLU A 276 -19.04 -10.58 17.20
C GLU A 276 -19.75 -9.34 17.76
N GLY A 277 -19.24 -8.74 18.83
CA GLY A 277 -19.91 -7.62 19.54
C GLY A 277 -19.44 -6.22 19.16
N THR A 278 -18.23 -6.07 18.58
CA THR A 278 -17.63 -4.76 18.36
C THR A 278 -18.05 -4.17 17.00
N SER A 279 -18.64 -2.96 17.00
CA SER A 279 -18.93 -2.24 15.75
C SER A 279 -17.64 -1.78 15.07
N VAL A 280 -17.65 -1.60 13.73
CA VAL A 280 -16.49 -1.13 12.96
C VAL A 280 -15.95 0.19 13.50
N ILE A 281 -16.83 1.15 13.77
CA ILE A 281 -16.43 2.46 14.29
C ILE A 281 -15.80 2.35 15.68
N ALA A 282 -16.36 1.52 16.56
CA ALA A 282 -15.76 1.28 17.88
C ALA A 282 -14.38 0.60 17.73
N GLY A 283 -14.24 -0.39 16.86
CA GLY A 283 -12.96 -1.06 16.58
C GLY A 283 -11.88 -0.09 16.10
N ILE A 284 -12.22 0.86 15.21
CA ILE A 284 -11.28 1.89 14.73
C ILE A 284 -10.72 2.72 15.89
N PHE A 285 -11.56 3.16 16.84
CA PHE A 285 -11.09 3.96 17.96
C PHE A 285 -10.38 3.12 19.03
N GLN A 286 -10.85 1.91 19.29
CA GLN A 286 -10.25 1.01 20.27
C GLN A 286 -8.85 0.56 19.84
N SER A 287 -8.61 0.36 18.55
CA SER A 287 -7.32 -0.10 17.99
C SER A 287 -6.10 0.76 18.35
N PHE A 288 -6.28 1.90 18.99
CA PHE A 288 -5.18 2.74 19.49
C PHE A 288 -4.77 2.43 20.94
N GLY A 289 -5.40 1.46 21.59
CA GLY A 289 -5.10 1.18 22.99
C GLY A 289 -5.69 -0.15 23.51
N ASP A 290 -5.97 -1.10 22.63
CA ASP A 290 -6.59 -2.39 22.96
C ASP A 290 -5.59 -3.57 22.95
N ALA A 291 -4.33 -3.32 22.60
CA ALA A 291 -3.32 -4.38 22.63
C ALA A 291 -3.09 -4.88 24.06
N PRO A 292 -3.18 -6.22 24.33
CA PRO A 292 -3.03 -6.80 25.65
C PRO A 292 -1.69 -6.48 26.33
N GLY A 293 -0.61 -6.36 25.58
CA GLY A 293 0.72 -5.93 26.04
C GLY A 293 0.89 -4.43 26.25
N GLY A 294 -0.21 -3.64 26.14
CA GLY A 294 -0.24 -2.20 26.35
C GLY A 294 0.56 -1.42 25.29
N LEU A 295 1.02 -0.22 25.63
CA LEU A 295 1.68 0.70 24.70
C LEU A 295 2.85 0.09 23.91
N LYS A 296 3.58 -0.85 24.51
CA LYS A 296 4.70 -1.52 23.82
C LYS A 296 4.19 -2.35 22.64
N GLU A 297 3.12 -3.09 22.83
CA GLU A 297 2.51 -3.90 21.77
C GLU A 297 1.82 -3.03 20.72
N GLU A 298 1.13 -1.96 21.14
CA GLU A 298 0.57 -0.96 20.23
C GLU A 298 1.61 -0.39 19.25
N LEU A 299 2.80 -0.06 19.75
CA LEU A 299 3.89 0.42 18.89
C LEU A 299 4.43 -0.66 17.94
N GLN A 300 4.30 -1.93 18.29
CA GLN A 300 4.70 -3.06 17.44
C GLN A 300 3.72 -3.30 16.28
N GLU A 301 2.48 -2.81 16.37
CA GLU A 301 1.47 -2.89 15.31
C GLU A 301 1.72 -1.90 14.18
N ILE A 302 2.60 -0.93 14.40
CA ILE A 302 2.94 0.06 13.37
C ILE A 302 3.97 -0.55 12.42
N ALA A 303 3.55 -0.78 11.18
CA ALA A 303 4.46 -1.13 10.10
C ALA A 303 5.08 0.15 9.52
N LEU A 304 6.40 0.12 9.29
CA LEU A 304 7.19 1.25 8.82
C LEU A 304 7.75 0.97 7.43
N SER A 305 7.67 1.96 6.56
CA SER A 305 8.21 1.93 5.21
C SER A 305 9.14 3.11 4.97
N THR A 306 10.26 2.87 4.31
CA THR A 306 11.15 3.94 3.87
C THR A 306 11.58 3.70 2.43
N GLY A 307 11.67 4.76 1.64
CA GLY A 307 12.03 4.65 0.24
C GLY A 307 12.84 5.83 -0.27
N VAL A 308 13.69 5.52 -1.24
CA VAL A 308 14.48 6.49 -2.00
C VAL A 308 14.16 6.32 -3.47
N GLU A 309 14.00 7.42 -4.17
CA GLU A 309 13.80 7.47 -5.61
C GLU A 309 14.82 8.44 -6.23
N TYR A 310 15.58 7.94 -7.19
CA TYR A 310 16.45 8.74 -8.03
C TYR A 310 15.88 8.82 -9.44
N GLU A 311 15.71 10.03 -9.97
CA GLU A 311 15.15 10.28 -11.29
C GLU A 311 16.20 11.01 -12.17
N TYR A 312 16.47 10.45 -13.34
CA TYR A 312 17.35 11.03 -14.36
C TYR A 312 16.52 11.51 -15.56
N ASN A 313 16.65 12.80 -15.87
CA ASN A 313 16.01 13.47 -17.02
C ASN A 313 14.47 13.26 -17.08
N LYS A 314 13.81 13.00 -15.94
CA LYS A 314 12.38 12.65 -15.86
C LYS A 314 11.99 11.44 -16.72
N GLN A 315 12.96 10.62 -17.12
CA GLN A 315 12.79 9.45 -17.98
C GLN A 315 13.18 8.15 -17.30
N PHE A 316 14.36 8.13 -16.67
CA PHE A 316 14.83 6.94 -15.95
C PHE A 316 14.66 7.14 -14.45
N THR A 317 14.16 6.14 -13.79
CA THR A 317 13.96 6.16 -12.35
C THR A 317 14.55 4.89 -11.73
N LEU A 318 15.33 5.07 -10.67
CA LEU A 318 15.79 3.97 -9.81
C LEU A 318 15.17 4.16 -8.43
N ARG A 319 14.77 3.05 -7.83
CA ARG A 319 14.11 3.03 -6.52
C ARG A 319 14.74 1.99 -5.64
N ALA A 320 14.81 2.30 -4.35
CA ALA A 320 15.14 1.34 -3.32
C ALA A 320 14.31 1.65 -2.07
N GLY A 321 13.95 0.63 -1.33
CA GLY A 321 13.16 0.80 -0.14
C GLY A 321 13.28 -0.36 0.82
N TYR A 322 12.72 -0.14 2.02
CA TYR A 322 12.66 -1.14 3.07
C TYR A 322 11.33 -1.08 3.80
N PHE A 323 10.73 -2.23 3.98
CA PHE A 323 9.50 -2.43 4.75
C PHE A 323 9.82 -3.19 6.04
N HIS A 324 9.27 -2.72 7.14
CA HIS A 324 9.45 -3.33 8.45
C HIS A 324 8.12 -3.51 9.17
N GLU A 325 7.83 -4.74 9.54
CA GLU A 325 6.75 -5.11 10.43
C GLU A 325 7.33 -5.93 11.58
N HIS A 326 6.79 -5.72 12.78
CA HIS A 326 7.32 -6.38 13.97
C HIS A 326 7.14 -7.91 13.91
N ALA A 327 8.09 -8.66 14.48
CA ALA A 327 8.13 -10.11 14.40
C ALA A 327 6.85 -10.79 14.94
N TYR A 328 6.19 -10.21 15.94
CA TYR A 328 4.98 -10.74 16.57
C TYR A 328 3.67 -10.27 15.92
N LYS A 329 3.74 -9.37 14.92
CA LYS A 329 2.59 -8.77 14.24
C LYS A 329 2.53 -9.09 12.73
N GLY A 330 3.26 -10.10 12.26
CA GLY A 330 3.27 -10.56 10.85
C GLY A 330 4.66 -10.79 10.28
N ASN A 331 5.71 -10.20 10.88
CA ASN A 331 7.13 -10.41 10.55
C ASN A 331 7.51 -10.15 9.08
N ARG A 332 6.79 -9.29 8.38
CA ARG A 332 7.14 -8.91 7.02
C ARG A 332 8.29 -7.90 7.05
N LYS A 333 9.47 -8.33 6.61
CA LYS A 333 10.67 -7.50 6.52
C LYS A 333 11.35 -7.78 5.20
N TYR A 334 11.44 -6.77 4.36
CA TYR A 334 12.04 -6.92 3.04
C TYR A 334 12.66 -5.62 2.54
N ALA A 335 13.71 -5.79 1.76
CA ALA A 335 14.24 -4.75 0.89
C ALA A 335 13.57 -4.85 -0.48
N SER A 336 13.35 -3.73 -1.13
CA SER A 336 12.84 -3.68 -2.49
C SER A 336 13.68 -2.78 -3.37
N PHE A 337 13.74 -3.12 -4.64
CA PHE A 337 14.44 -2.37 -5.67
C PHE A 337 13.51 -2.17 -6.85
N GLY A 338 13.60 -1.03 -7.52
CA GLY A 338 12.76 -0.76 -8.68
C GLY A 338 13.50 0.03 -9.74
N ALA A 339 13.08 -0.15 -10.98
CA ALA A 339 13.53 0.63 -12.12
C ALA A 339 12.32 1.03 -12.97
N GLY A 340 12.35 2.25 -13.49
CA GLY A 340 11.31 2.80 -14.34
C GLY A 340 11.87 3.48 -15.58
N LEU A 341 11.16 3.33 -16.69
CA LEU A 341 11.43 4.02 -17.94
C LEU A 341 10.16 4.73 -18.38
N LYS A 342 10.21 6.06 -18.47
CA LYS A 342 9.14 6.90 -18.99
C LYS A 342 9.49 7.35 -20.39
N MET A 343 8.63 7.01 -21.34
CA MET A 343 8.64 7.51 -22.70
C MET A 343 7.52 8.53 -22.89
N ASN A 344 7.40 9.14 -24.06
CA ASN A 344 6.46 10.24 -24.28
C ASN A 344 5.01 9.90 -23.88
N VAL A 345 4.55 8.69 -24.21
CA VAL A 345 3.14 8.25 -24.07
C VAL A 345 2.95 7.18 -23.02
N PHE A 346 3.99 6.45 -22.67
CA PHE A 346 3.89 5.36 -21.70
C PHE A 346 5.09 5.31 -20.75
N SER A 347 4.90 4.73 -19.60
CA SER A 347 5.96 4.34 -18.68
C SER A 347 5.84 2.88 -18.31
N LEU A 348 6.99 2.25 -18.15
CA LEU A 348 7.14 0.87 -17.73
C LEU A 348 8.00 0.83 -16.47
N ASP A 349 7.48 0.25 -15.41
CA ASP A 349 8.18 0.14 -14.15
C ASP A 349 8.20 -1.32 -13.69
N PHE A 350 9.32 -1.70 -13.09
CA PHE A 350 9.54 -3.01 -12.48
C PHE A 350 10.01 -2.82 -11.03
N SER A 351 9.60 -3.71 -10.17
CA SER A 351 10.19 -3.81 -8.84
C SER A 351 10.38 -5.26 -8.41
N TYR A 352 11.37 -5.46 -7.59
CA TYR A 352 11.75 -6.77 -7.06
C TYR A 352 11.92 -6.67 -5.55
N LEU A 353 11.30 -7.61 -4.85
CA LEU A 353 11.31 -7.70 -3.40
C LEU A 353 12.22 -8.84 -2.95
N VAL A 354 13.09 -8.56 -2.00
CA VAL A 354 13.99 -9.53 -1.36
C VAL A 354 13.65 -9.56 0.13
N SER A 355 13.17 -10.70 0.61
CA SER A 355 12.87 -10.85 2.03
C SER A 355 14.15 -10.90 2.87
N VAL A 356 14.11 -10.22 4.02
CA VAL A 356 15.17 -10.32 5.04
C VAL A 356 14.82 -11.39 6.08
N ALA A 357 13.52 -11.71 6.22
CA ALA A 357 13.06 -12.77 7.11
C ALA A 357 13.23 -14.15 6.43
N GLN A 358 13.73 -15.13 7.17
CA GLN A 358 13.86 -16.50 6.66
C GLN A 358 12.49 -17.11 6.35
N ASN A 359 12.41 -17.89 5.28
CA ASN A 359 11.21 -18.62 4.84
C ASN A 359 9.98 -17.71 4.62
N ASN A 360 10.18 -16.46 4.21
CA ASN A 360 9.08 -15.57 3.91
C ASN A 360 8.50 -15.91 2.52
N PRO A 361 7.22 -16.23 2.40
CA PRO A 361 6.58 -16.55 1.13
C PRO A 361 6.60 -15.39 0.12
N LEU A 362 6.78 -14.14 0.58
CA LEU A 362 6.86 -12.95 -0.26
C LEU A 362 8.22 -12.78 -0.96
N ASP A 363 9.21 -13.61 -0.61
CA ASP A 363 10.54 -13.51 -1.19
C ASP A 363 10.50 -13.67 -2.72
N ASN A 364 11.35 -12.91 -3.41
CA ASN A 364 11.45 -12.91 -4.87
C ASN A 364 10.16 -12.47 -5.61
N THR A 365 9.32 -11.64 -4.99
CA THR A 365 8.14 -11.09 -5.67
C THR A 365 8.56 -10.03 -6.71
N LEU A 366 8.16 -10.25 -7.96
CA LEU A 366 8.34 -9.31 -9.06
C LEU A 366 7.03 -8.56 -9.29
N ARG A 367 7.06 -7.23 -9.41
CA ARG A 367 5.92 -6.41 -9.81
C ARG A 367 6.21 -5.73 -11.13
N MET A 368 5.22 -5.67 -11.99
CA MET A 368 5.29 -5.02 -13.30
C MET A 368 4.16 -4.02 -13.43
N THR A 369 4.46 -2.86 -13.98
CA THR A 369 3.52 -1.74 -14.06
C THR A 369 3.67 -1.06 -15.39
N LEU A 370 2.56 -0.86 -16.10
CA LEU A 370 2.47 -0.16 -17.37
C LEU A 370 1.48 1.00 -17.23
N SER A 371 1.91 2.20 -17.58
CA SER A 371 1.09 3.42 -17.50
C SER A 371 1.03 4.11 -18.86
N PHE A 372 -0.14 4.64 -19.21
CA PHE A 372 -0.36 5.42 -20.43
C PHE A 372 -0.81 6.84 -20.09
N ASP A 373 -0.18 7.82 -20.75
CA ASP A 373 -0.44 9.24 -20.64
C ASP A 373 -1.10 9.73 -21.95
N PHE A 374 -2.37 10.10 -21.86
CA PHE A 374 -3.14 10.49 -23.04
C PHE A 374 -2.88 11.93 -23.50
N ASP A 375 -2.36 12.80 -22.65
CA ASP A 375 -2.07 14.18 -23.02
C ASP A 375 -0.91 14.29 -24.02
N ALA A 376 -0.03 13.31 -24.02
CA ALA A 376 1.05 13.25 -25.00
C ALA A 376 0.52 13.13 -26.45
N PHE A 377 -0.64 12.49 -26.65
CA PHE A 377 -1.29 12.40 -27.95
C PHE A 377 -1.89 13.74 -28.41
N SER A 378 -2.41 14.54 -27.49
CA SER A 378 -3.01 15.84 -27.81
C SER A 378 -1.95 16.88 -28.19
N ARG A 379 -0.76 16.82 -27.60
CA ARG A 379 0.38 17.72 -27.90
C ARG A 379 1.05 17.41 -29.24
N GLN A 380 0.97 16.18 -29.74
CA GLN A 380 1.52 15.82 -31.06
C GLN A 380 0.63 16.30 -32.23
N ARG A 381 -0.62 16.70 -31.97
CA ARG A 381 -1.56 17.20 -33.00
C ARG A 381 -1.58 18.71 -33.12
N ARG A 382 -0.80 19.44 -32.32
CA ARG A 382 -0.56 20.88 -32.45
C ARG A 382 0.88 21.13 -32.90
#